data_6ab595284956d67335c797e0fbb7a9a8
#
_entry.id   6ab595284956d67335c797e0fbb7a9a8
#
_cell.length_a   1.000
_cell.length_b   1.000
_cell.length_c   1.000
_cell.angle_alpha   90.00
_cell.angle_beta   90.00
_cell.angle_gamma   90.00
#
_symmetry.space_group_name_H-M   'P 1'
#
loop_
_entity.id
_entity.type
_entity.pdbx_description
1 polymer ?
#
loop_
_entity_poly.entity_id
_entity_poly.type
_entity_poly.pdbx_seq_one_letter_code
_entity_poly.pdbx_strand_id
1 'polypeptide(L)'
;MVATVMFALPQNAQAQRKEAYVVKSTDGKTLTFYYDAKKATRRGTVWSINRMRTEEMGKFPIWAGSYLLEDFSISKVVFDASFKDFRPKNTSFWFMSMKELRQIIGIENLNTSQVTDMLSMFSGCTELTRIDLTHFDTRNVTCMSEMFGGCSALKGLDVSRFDTRKVTRMGGMFGGCSSLTELDVSKFDTRNVTDMRCMFGGCSSLTKLDVSRFDTGNVTDMDSMFDGCSGLTELDVSRFDTGNVTDMRCMFNECSGLTKLDVTRFDTSNVTDMGWMFAECSALTELCMTNFDTSNVTDMRCMFNKCSALKELDLRSFDTRNVTLINNMFSDCSSLTAIYSNDERIGNTP
;
A
#
# COMPACT_ATOMS: atom_id res chain seq x y z
N MET A 1 83.16 9.45 -8.31
CA MET A 1 81.97 8.96 -7.53
C MET A 1 80.75 9.72 -8.04
N VAL A 2 79.89 9.06 -8.80
CA VAL A 2 78.64 9.67 -9.31
C VAL A 2 77.55 9.21 -8.36
N ALA A 3 76.93 10.15 -7.62
CA ALA A 3 75.85 9.86 -6.73
C ALA A 3 74.53 9.74 -7.55
N THR A 4 73.97 8.56 -7.63
CA THR A 4 72.64 8.32 -8.24
C THR A 4 71.58 8.71 -7.25
N VAL A 5 70.90 9.85 -7.46
CA VAL A 5 69.70 10.23 -6.70
C VAL A 5 68.52 9.47 -7.26
N MET A 6 68.03 8.46 -6.56
CA MET A 6 66.72 7.81 -6.86
C MET A 6 65.61 8.73 -6.38
N PHE A 7 64.90 9.34 -7.29
CA PHE A 7 63.61 9.94 -6.99
C PHE A 7 62.58 8.82 -6.84
N ALA A 8 62.11 8.60 -5.61
CA ALA A 8 60.92 7.80 -5.38
C ALA A 8 59.72 8.52 -5.96
N LEU A 9 59.22 8.03 -7.09
CA LEU A 9 57.93 8.48 -7.63
C LEU A 9 56.86 8.25 -6.56
N PRO A 10 55.97 9.22 -6.30
CA PRO A 10 54.90 9.00 -5.35
C PRO A 10 54.06 7.81 -5.83
N GLN A 11 53.93 6.79 -4.95
CA GLN A 11 53.03 5.69 -5.18
C GLN A 11 51.66 6.29 -5.56
N ASN A 12 51.16 5.91 -6.72
CA ASN A 12 49.87 6.29 -7.25
C ASN A 12 48.83 6.21 -6.11
N ALA A 13 48.36 7.35 -5.66
CA ALA A 13 47.11 7.45 -4.97
C ALA A 13 46.03 7.00 -5.98
N GLN A 14 45.72 5.70 -6.03
CA GLN A 14 44.55 5.24 -6.73
C GLN A 14 43.39 6.07 -6.20
N ALA A 15 42.83 6.93 -7.04
CA ALA A 15 41.69 7.73 -6.68
C ALA A 15 40.64 6.74 -6.13
N GLN A 16 40.37 6.80 -4.82
CA GLN A 16 39.43 5.90 -4.18
C GLN A 16 38.10 6.02 -4.92
N ARG A 17 37.67 4.92 -5.50
CA ARG A 17 36.42 4.87 -6.29
C ARG A 17 35.24 5.21 -5.39
N LYS A 18 34.38 6.15 -5.84
CA LYS A 18 33.11 6.42 -5.17
C LYS A 18 32.27 5.14 -5.10
N GLU A 19 31.70 4.86 -3.94
CA GLU A 19 30.74 3.78 -3.74
C GLU A 19 29.55 4.26 -2.91
N ALA A 20 28.37 3.61 -3.09
CA ALA A 20 27.20 3.89 -2.28
C ALA A 20 27.20 3.01 -1.03
N TYR A 21 26.96 3.63 0.11
CA TYR A 21 26.94 2.93 1.40
C TYR A 21 26.06 3.66 2.42
N VAL A 22 25.68 2.94 3.48
CA VAL A 22 24.85 3.41 4.58
C VAL A 22 25.65 3.34 5.86
N VAL A 23 25.54 4.36 6.70
CA VAL A 23 26.18 4.44 8.02
C VAL A 23 25.10 4.58 9.09
N LYS A 24 25.04 3.64 10.03
CA LYS A 24 24.33 3.79 11.28
C LYS A 24 25.23 4.49 12.29
N SER A 25 24.77 5.60 12.85
CA SER A 25 25.49 6.39 13.84
C SER A 25 25.84 5.56 15.10
N THR A 26 26.83 6.00 15.86
CA THR A 26 27.29 5.29 17.08
C THR A 26 26.23 5.25 18.18
N ASP A 27 25.30 6.20 18.21
CA ASP A 27 24.13 6.19 19.11
C ASP A 27 22.99 5.29 18.62
N GLY A 28 23.14 4.71 17.41
CA GLY A 28 22.17 3.81 16.80
C GLY A 28 20.91 4.47 16.24
N LYS A 29 20.80 5.81 16.25
CA LYS A 29 19.52 6.50 15.95
C LYS A 29 19.42 7.09 14.56
N THR A 30 20.54 7.25 13.84
CA THR A 30 20.56 7.89 12.53
C THR A 30 21.16 6.95 11.49
N LEU A 31 20.49 6.85 10.34
CA LEU A 31 21.05 6.28 9.12
C LEU A 31 21.45 7.40 8.16
N THR A 32 22.69 7.38 7.66
CA THR A 32 23.13 8.34 6.65
C THR A 32 23.59 7.60 5.39
N PHE A 33 23.06 8.03 4.27
CA PHE A 33 23.35 7.49 2.93
C PHE A 33 24.39 8.36 2.24
N TYR A 34 25.46 7.74 1.75
CA TYR A 34 26.59 8.40 1.10
C TYR A 34 26.92 7.78 -0.26
N TYR A 35 27.44 8.59 -1.18
CA TYR A 35 28.07 8.13 -2.42
C TYR A 35 29.40 8.86 -2.65
N ASP A 36 30.43 8.42 -1.96
CA ASP A 36 31.76 9.03 -2.02
C ASP A 36 32.88 7.99 -1.84
N ALA A 37 34.11 8.46 -1.75
CA ALA A 37 35.30 7.64 -1.54
C ALA A 37 35.75 7.56 -0.05
N LYS A 38 34.89 7.97 0.91
CA LYS A 38 35.25 8.13 2.32
C LYS A 38 34.75 7.00 3.23
N LYS A 39 34.24 5.90 2.68
CA LYS A 39 33.63 4.81 3.44
C LYS A 39 34.48 4.29 4.58
N ALA A 40 35.79 4.08 4.35
CA ALA A 40 36.71 3.55 5.35
C ALA A 40 36.99 4.50 6.54
N THR A 41 36.68 5.80 6.41
CA THR A 41 36.89 6.81 7.45
C THR A 41 35.65 7.12 8.28
N ARG A 42 34.49 6.54 7.93
CA ARG A 42 33.22 6.78 8.63
C ARG A 42 33.20 6.11 9.99
N ARG A 43 32.64 6.81 10.98
CA ARG A 43 32.40 6.27 12.33
C ARG A 43 30.97 5.70 12.39
N GLY A 44 30.80 4.60 13.12
CA GLY A 44 29.54 3.87 13.25
C GLY A 44 29.56 2.53 12.53
N THR A 45 28.39 1.92 12.35
CA THR A 45 28.27 0.68 11.56
C THR A 45 28.06 1.01 10.09
N VAL A 46 28.90 0.49 9.23
CA VAL A 46 28.93 0.83 7.79
C VAL A 46 28.58 -0.39 6.95
N TRP A 47 27.60 -0.23 6.07
CA TRP A 47 27.16 -1.26 5.11
C TRP A 47 27.24 -0.76 3.68
N SER A 48 27.65 -1.61 2.73
CA SER A 48 27.44 -1.35 1.31
C SER A 48 25.95 -1.28 1.01
N ILE A 49 25.55 -0.40 0.06
CA ILE A 49 24.14 -0.20 -0.32
C ILE A 49 23.45 -1.50 -0.80
N ASN A 50 24.22 -2.46 -1.32
CA ASN A 50 23.70 -3.74 -1.79
C ASN A 50 23.75 -4.85 -0.71
N ARG A 51 24.07 -4.52 0.55
CA ARG A 51 24.14 -5.50 1.62
C ARG A 51 22.72 -5.88 2.07
N MET A 52 22.35 -7.12 1.78
CA MET A 52 21.05 -7.69 2.11
C MET A 52 21.20 -8.77 3.17
N ARG A 53 20.18 -8.97 3.99
CA ARG A 53 19.95 -10.21 4.76
C ARG A 53 18.84 -11.01 4.09
N THR A 54 18.89 -12.32 4.23
CA THR A 54 17.88 -13.24 3.70
C THR A 54 17.05 -13.75 4.87
N GLU A 55 15.73 -13.67 4.76
CA GLU A 55 14.73 -14.20 5.68
C GLU A 55 13.77 -15.11 4.88
N GLU A 56 12.89 -15.83 5.56
CA GLU A 56 11.91 -16.72 4.90
C GLU A 56 11.04 -15.99 3.87
N MET A 57 10.67 -14.74 4.16
CA MET A 57 9.81 -13.93 3.30
C MET A 57 10.56 -13.11 2.23
N GLY A 58 11.89 -13.21 2.16
CA GLY A 58 12.63 -12.50 1.11
C GLY A 58 13.99 -11.94 1.52
N LYS A 59 14.46 -10.99 0.72
CA LYS A 59 15.73 -10.30 0.94
C LYS A 59 15.47 -8.85 1.30
N PHE A 60 16.01 -8.43 2.44
CA PHE A 60 15.83 -7.08 2.98
C PHE A 60 17.19 -6.38 3.12
N PRO A 61 17.26 -5.05 2.95
CA PRO A 61 18.45 -4.29 3.30
C PRO A 61 18.85 -4.56 4.75
N ILE A 62 20.12 -4.78 5.02
CA ILE A 62 20.59 -5.16 6.36
C ILE A 62 20.30 -4.09 7.43
N TRP A 63 20.10 -2.84 7.01
CA TRP A 63 19.81 -1.70 7.90
C TRP A 63 18.32 -1.44 8.12
N ALA A 64 17.44 -2.11 7.38
CA ALA A 64 15.98 -1.93 7.50
C ALA A 64 15.36 -2.97 8.42
N GLY A 65 14.13 -2.75 8.85
CA GLY A 65 13.28 -3.80 9.42
C GLY A 65 12.85 -4.82 8.37
N SER A 66 11.92 -5.68 8.71
CA SER A 66 11.26 -6.63 7.82
C SER A 66 9.85 -6.91 8.34
N TYR A 67 9.13 -7.82 7.69
CA TYR A 67 7.83 -8.29 8.19
C TYR A 67 7.92 -8.97 9.57
N LEU A 68 9.10 -9.52 9.94
CA LEU A 68 9.32 -10.23 11.19
C LEU A 68 10.17 -9.44 12.20
N LEU A 69 10.95 -8.46 11.73
CA LEU A 69 11.91 -7.70 12.55
C LEU A 69 11.59 -6.21 12.45
N GLU A 70 11.04 -5.66 13.52
CA GLU A 70 10.81 -4.22 13.65
C GLU A 70 12.06 -3.51 14.14
N ASP A 71 12.36 -2.33 13.61
CA ASP A 71 13.45 -1.47 14.11
C ASP A 71 12.86 -0.28 14.87
N PHE A 72 13.06 -0.28 16.18
CA PHE A 72 12.68 0.81 17.08
C PHE A 72 13.85 1.76 17.39
N SER A 73 15.00 1.62 16.72
CA SER A 73 16.18 2.41 17.02
C SER A 73 16.33 3.63 16.11
N ILE A 74 15.95 3.52 14.82
CA ILE A 74 16.16 4.57 13.84
C ILE A 74 15.05 5.61 13.92
N SER A 75 15.41 6.83 14.36
CA SER A 75 14.49 7.97 14.40
C SER A 75 14.74 8.99 13.29
N LYS A 76 15.90 8.92 12.62
CA LYS A 76 16.29 9.84 11.58
C LYS A 76 17.04 9.17 10.43
N VAL A 77 16.71 9.59 9.21
CA VAL A 77 17.45 9.24 7.99
C VAL A 77 18.02 10.52 7.37
N VAL A 78 19.23 10.44 6.84
CA VAL A 78 19.90 11.56 6.15
C VAL A 78 20.41 11.06 4.80
N PHE A 79 20.06 11.74 3.73
CA PHE A 79 20.72 11.59 2.44
C PHE A 79 21.78 12.72 2.30
N ASP A 80 23.04 12.36 2.44
CA ASP A 80 24.15 13.31 2.25
C ASP A 80 24.15 13.88 0.83
N ALA A 81 24.63 15.11 0.65
CA ALA A 81 24.68 15.75 -0.66
C ALA A 81 25.48 14.95 -1.71
N SER A 82 26.43 14.10 -1.29
CA SER A 82 27.15 13.19 -2.19
C SER A 82 26.25 12.15 -2.84
N PHE A 83 25.11 11.80 -2.20
CA PHE A 83 24.21 10.74 -2.67
C PHE A 83 23.45 11.13 -3.94
N LYS A 84 23.33 12.41 -4.26
CA LYS A 84 22.61 12.92 -5.46
C LYS A 84 23.10 12.33 -6.79
N ASP A 85 24.35 11.87 -6.84
CA ASP A 85 24.95 11.28 -8.04
C ASP A 85 24.72 9.77 -8.15
N PHE A 86 24.25 9.13 -7.09
CA PHE A 86 23.91 7.71 -7.11
C PHE A 86 22.52 7.49 -7.73
N ARG A 87 22.36 6.42 -8.48
CA ARG A 87 21.14 6.05 -9.19
C ARG A 87 20.75 4.62 -8.79
N PRO A 88 20.01 4.42 -7.68
CA PRO A 88 19.53 3.10 -7.32
C PRO A 88 18.53 2.60 -8.38
N LYS A 89 18.53 1.28 -8.61
CA LYS A 89 17.54 0.62 -9.47
C LYS A 89 16.36 0.07 -8.67
N ASN A 90 16.56 -0.11 -7.37
CA ASN A 90 15.58 -0.68 -6.45
C ASN A 90 15.71 0.01 -5.09
N THR A 91 14.60 0.43 -4.52
CA THR A 91 14.51 1.02 -3.17
C THR A 91 13.54 0.24 -2.27
N SER A 92 13.15 -0.99 -2.69
CA SER A 92 12.26 -1.83 -1.91
C SER A 92 12.79 -2.04 -0.51
N PHE A 93 11.90 -1.91 0.46
CA PHE A 93 12.17 -2.15 1.88
C PHE A 93 13.18 -1.21 2.54
N TRP A 94 13.62 -0.12 1.90
CA TRP A 94 14.75 0.69 2.42
C TRP A 94 14.52 1.21 3.85
N PHE A 95 13.28 1.52 4.22
CA PHE A 95 12.90 2.03 5.54
C PHE A 95 11.81 1.20 6.20
N MET A 96 11.59 -0.02 5.67
CA MET A 96 10.53 -0.90 6.16
C MET A 96 10.66 -1.14 7.66
N SER A 97 9.52 -1.05 8.36
CA SER A 97 9.36 -1.32 9.79
C SER A 97 10.27 -0.50 10.72
N MET A 98 10.71 0.69 10.26
CA MET A 98 11.39 1.65 11.12
C MET A 98 10.35 2.42 11.95
N LYS A 99 9.86 1.80 13.01
CA LYS A 99 8.73 2.28 13.82
C LYS A 99 8.95 3.69 14.39
N GLU A 100 10.18 4.04 14.76
CA GLU A 100 10.53 5.32 15.38
C GLU A 100 10.98 6.39 14.37
N LEU A 101 10.93 6.10 13.07
CA LEU A 101 11.38 7.06 12.05
C LEU A 101 10.45 8.27 12.00
N ARG A 102 10.97 9.43 12.40
CA ARG A 102 10.23 10.71 12.43
C ARG A 102 10.71 11.71 11.41
N GLN A 103 11.95 11.58 10.94
CA GLN A 103 12.57 12.61 10.10
C GLN A 103 13.44 12.00 9.00
N ILE A 104 13.24 12.50 7.77
CA ILE A 104 14.10 12.21 6.62
C ILE A 104 14.64 13.56 6.12
N ILE A 105 15.97 13.74 6.13
CA ILE A 105 16.67 14.96 5.74
C ILE A 105 17.39 14.70 4.42
N GLY A 106 17.36 15.65 3.51
CA GLY A 106 18.09 15.59 2.24
C GLY A 106 17.49 14.56 1.28
N ILE A 107 16.21 14.23 1.40
CA ILE A 107 15.54 13.24 0.52
C ILE A 107 15.61 13.66 -0.96
N GLU A 108 15.76 14.95 -1.25
CA GLU A 108 16.01 15.48 -2.59
C GLU A 108 17.34 14.99 -3.20
N ASN A 109 18.26 14.47 -2.39
CA ASN A 109 19.50 13.82 -2.85
C ASN A 109 19.28 12.35 -3.24
N LEU A 110 18.11 11.77 -3.01
CA LEU A 110 17.75 10.45 -3.51
C LEU A 110 17.24 10.54 -4.94
N ASN A 111 18.08 10.19 -5.90
CA ASN A 111 17.69 10.19 -7.31
C ASN A 111 16.99 8.90 -7.71
N THR A 112 15.68 8.95 -7.87
CA THR A 112 14.85 7.77 -8.18
C THR A 112 14.67 7.52 -9.69
N SER A 113 15.32 8.26 -10.58
CA SER A 113 15.10 8.21 -12.03
C SER A 113 15.32 6.83 -12.68
N GLN A 114 16.06 5.92 -12.03
CA GLN A 114 16.29 4.55 -12.50
C GLN A 114 15.57 3.49 -11.64
N VAL A 115 14.81 3.92 -10.63
CA VAL A 115 14.10 2.98 -9.76
C VAL A 115 12.94 2.34 -10.52
N THR A 116 12.88 1.01 -10.45
CA THR A 116 11.79 0.21 -11.03
C THR A 116 10.89 -0.42 -9.96
N ASP A 117 11.34 -0.48 -8.72
CA ASP A 117 10.64 -1.16 -7.62
C ASP A 117 10.77 -0.36 -6.31
N MET A 118 9.61 0.02 -5.75
CA MET A 118 9.46 0.76 -4.48
C MET A 118 8.65 -0.03 -3.46
N LEU A 119 8.56 -1.37 -3.62
CA LEU A 119 7.82 -2.25 -2.72
C LEU A 119 8.16 -1.96 -1.26
N SER A 120 7.15 -1.69 -0.44
CA SER A 120 7.24 -1.49 1.02
C SER A 120 8.34 -0.49 1.44
N MET A 121 8.67 0.51 0.59
CA MET A 121 9.82 1.41 0.85
C MET A 121 9.75 2.09 2.21
N PHE A 122 8.55 2.52 2.65
CA PHE A 122 8.29 3.17 3.94
C PHE A 122 7.29 2.38 4.80
N SER A 123 6.98 1.14 4.42
CA SER A 123 5.98 0.33 5.12
C SER A 123 6.32 0.21 6.61
N GLY A 124 5.32 0.46 7.47
CA GLY A 124 5.47 0.37 8.92
C GLY A 124 6.28 1.50 9.58
N CYS A 125 6.51 2.63 8.90
CA CYS A 125 7.07 3.83 9.52
C CYS A 125 5.98 4.56 10.32
N THR A 126 5.59 3.99 11.46
CA THR A 126 4.41 4.41 12.22
C THR A 126 4.48 5.81 12.84
N GLU A 127 5.69 6.36 13.05
CA GLU A 127 5.92 7.69 13.61
C GLU A 127 6.22 8.76 12.55
N LEU A 128 6.20 8.39 11.25
CA LEU A 128 6.48 9.32 10.16
C LEU A 128 5.24 10.17 9.88
N THR A 129 5.29 11.47 10.23
CA THR A 129 4.14 12.38 10.11
C THR A 129 4.06 13.11 8.79
N ARG A 130 5.18 13.23 8.06
CA ARG A 130 5.29 13.92 6.78
C ARG A 130 6.53 13.47 6.01
N ILE A 131 6.46 13.52 4.68
CA ILE A 131 7.57 13.24 3.78
C ILE A 131 7.43 14.11 2.53
N ASP A 132 8.55 14.68 2.04
CA ASP A 132 8.58 15.42 0.77
C ASP A 132 8.97 14.49 -0.39
N LEU A 133 8.03 14.24 -1.29
CA LEU A 133 8.22 13.37 -2.46
C LEU A 133 8.27 14.15 -3.77
N THR A 134 8.36 15.48 -3.73
CA THR A 134 8.31 16.34 -4.92
C THR A 134 9.43 16.08 -5.91
N HIS A 135 10.55 15.47 -5.45
CA HIS A 135 11.72 15.12 -6.25
C HIS A 135 11.71 13.67 -6.76
N PHE A 136 10.70 12.87 -6.40
CA PHE A 136 10.61 11.48 -6.85
C PHE A 136 10.25 11.41 -8.33
N ASP A 137 11.10 10.76 -9.09
CA ASP A 137 10.84 10.39 -10.49
C ASP A 137 10.38 8.93 -10.52
N THR A 138 9.10 8.72 -10.76
CA THR A 138 8.49 7.39 -10.74
C THR A 138 8.20 6.80 -12.12
N ARG A 139 8.60 7.49 -13.21
CA ARG A 139 8.32 7.10 -14.61
C ARG A 139 8.74 5.68 -15.00
N ASN A 140 9.65 5.08 -14.24
CA ASN A 140 10.15 3.73 -14.49
C ASN A 140 9.67 2.69 -13.46
N VAL A 141 8.89 3.13 -12.46
CA VAL A 141 8.41 2.26 -11.39
C VAL A 141 7.29 1.35 -11.90
N THR A 142 7.39 0.07 -11.59
CA THR A 142 6.40 -0.96 -11.93
C THR A 142 5.69 -1.52 -10.69
N CYS A 143 6.27 -1.36 -9.50
CA CYS A 143 5.69 -1.81 -8.24
C CYS A 143 5.75 -0.71 -7.18
N MET A 144 4.58 -0.39 -6.62
CA MET A 144 4.40 0.53 -5.49
C MET A 144 3.63 -0.13 -4.34
N SER A 145 3.52 -1.48 -4.36
CA SER A 145 2.78 -2.18 -3.30
C SER A 145 3.34 -1.83 -1.92
N GLU A 146 2.45 -1.59 -0.96
CA GLU A 146 2.77 -1.26 0.43
C GLU A 146 3.75 -0.09 0.61
N MET A 147 3.94 0.78 -0.40
CA MET A 147 4.98 1.82 -0.34
C MET A 147 4.89 2.67 0.94
N PHE A 148 3.67 2.97 1.41
CA PHE A 148 3.37 3.68 2.65
C PHE A 148 2.53 2.86 3.61
N GLY A 149 2.40 1.56 3.37
CA GLY A 149 1.58 0.66 4.20
C GLY A 149 1.93 0.80 5.69
N GLY A 150 0.92 1.01 6.56
CA GLY A 150 1.14 1.15 8.01
C GLY A 150 1.82 2.45 8.46
N CYS A 151 1.94 3.48 7.61
CA CYS A 151 2.40 4.81 8.03
C CYS A 151 1.29 5.53 8.81
N SER A 152 0.93 5.02 9.98
CA SER A 152 -0.26 5.40 10.74
C SER A 152 -0.27 6.84 11.25
N ALA A 153 0.89 7.49 11.42
CA ALA A 153 0.97 8.89 11.82
C ALA A 153 0.97 9.89 10.65
N LEU A 154 0.98 9.39 9.40
CA LEU A 154 1.07 10.24 8.21
C LEU A 154 -0.25 10.99 8.00
N LYS A 155 -0.22 12.34 8.06
CA LYS A 155 -1.43 13.18 8.01
C LYS A 155 -1.80 13.66 6.61
N GLY A 156 -0.82 13.81 5.74
CA GLY A 156 -1.00 14.23 4.36
C GLY A 156 0.18 13.74 3.52
N LEU A 157 -0.07 13.48 2.25
CA LEU A 157 0.92 12.96 1.32
C LEU A 157 0.68 13.54 -0.08
N ASP A 158 1.66 14.28 -0.60
CA ASP A 158 1.61 14.79 -1.97
C ASP A 158 2.20 13.74 -2.94
N VAL A 159 1.32 13.07 -3.67
CA VAL A 159 1.66 12.13 -4.75
C VAL A 159 1.32 12.68 -6.14
N SER A 160 1.02 13.97 -6.25
CA SER A 160 0.56 14.63 -7.48
C SER A 160 1.57 14.57 -8.63
N ARG A 161 2.84 14.28 -8.33
CA ARG A 161 3.94 14.13 -9.31
C ARG A 161 4.23 12.67 -9.68
N PHE A 162 3.55 11.71 -9.09
CA PHE A 162 3.78 10.31 -9.41
C PHE A 162 3.29 10.00 -10.82
N ASP A 163 4.19 9.47 -11.63
CA ASP A 163 3.88 8.88 -12.94
C ASP A 163 3.65 7.37 -12.72
N THR A 164 2.39 6.96 -12.80
CA THR A 164 1.98 5.57 -12.53
C THR A 164 1.72 4.75 -13.78
N ARG A 165 1.98 5.30 -14.97
CA ARG A 165 1.67 4.66 -16.26
C ARG A 165 2.29 3.27 -16.45
N LYS A 166 3.39 2.94 -15.76
CA LYS A 166 4.04 1.62 -15.82
C LYS A 166 3.75 0.74 -14.61
N VAL A 167 3.04 1.28 -13.62
CA VAL A 167 2.77 0.54 -12.38
C VAL A 167 1.76 -0.57 -12.65
N THR A 168 2.08 -1.77 -12.22
CA THR A 168 1.23 -2.96 -12.33
C THR A 168 0.72 -3.45 -10.98
N ARG A 169 1.35 -3.05 -9.88
CA ARG A 169 1.00 -3.46 -8.51
C ARG A 169 0.94 -2.26 -7.58
N MET A 170 -0.21 -2.06 -6.96
CA MET A 170 -0.49 -0.99 -5.99
C MET A 170 -1.10 -1.54 -4.69
N GLY A 171 -1.14 -2.85 -4.52
CA GLY A 171 -1.74 -3.46 -3.32
C GLY A 171 -1.13 -2.89 -2.04
N GLY A 172 -1.97 -2.50 -1.08
CA GLY A 172 -1.58 -1.94 0.21
C GLY A 172 -0.83 -0.60 0.16
N MET A 173 -0.79 0.10 -0.99
CA MET A 173 0.07 1.28 -1.17
C MET A 173 -0.10 2.31 -0.05
N PHE A 174 -1.33 2.52 0.42
CA PHE A 174 -1.68 3.43 1.52
C PHE A 174 -2.36 2.71 2.68
N GLY A 175 -2.39 1.37 2.63
CA GLY A 175 -3.07 0.57 3.65
C GLY A 175 -2.57 0.88 5.06
N GLY A 176 -3.47 1.06 6.02
CA GLY A 176 -3.12 1.41 7.41
C GLY A 176 -2.61 2.84 7.64
N CYS A 177 -2.73 3.75 6.66
CA CYS A 177 -2.46 5.17 6.87
C CYS A 177 -3.62 5.84 7.64
N SER A 178 -3.85 5.40 8.88
CA SER A 178 -5.04 5.73 9.66
C SER A 178 -5.20 7.20 10.04
N SER A 179 -4.12 7.98 10.05
CA SER A 179 -4.18 9.45 10.30
C SER A 179 -4.28 10.28 9.01
N LEU A 180 -4.29 9.65 7.83
CA LEU A 180 -4.33 10.36 6.56
C LEU A 180 -5.73 10.97 6.36
N THR A 181 -5.82 12.30 6.29
CA THR A 181 -7.09 13.01 6.16
C THR A 181 -7.42 13.42 4.73
N GLU A 182 -6.39 13.56 3.89
CA GLU A 182 -6.49 13.98 2.50
C GLU A 182 -5.51 13.19 1.64
N LEU A 183 -5.96 12.75 0.46
CA LEU A 183 -5.13 12.05 -0.52
C LEU A 183 -5.67 12.32 -1.92
N ASP A 184 -4.89 12.98 -2.77
CA ASP A 184 -5.23 13.22 -4.17
C ASP A 184 -4.56 12.17 -5.08
N VAL A 185 -5.35 11.21 -5.53
CA VAL A 185 -4.95 10.17 -6.51
C VAL A 185 -5.55 10.41 -7.90
N SER A 186 -6.15 11.56 -8.15
CA SER A 186 -6.85 11.89 -9.40
C SER A 186 -5.97 11.85 -10.66
N LYS A 187 -4.62 11.88 -10.48
CA LYS A 187 -3.64 11.78 -11.56
C LYS A 187 -3.08 10.37 -11.77
N PHE A 188 -3.49 9.41 -10.96
CA PHE A 188 -3.02 8.04 -11.12
C PHE A 188 -3.57 7.44 -12.41
N ASP A 189 -2.68 6.92 -13.22
CA ASP A 189 -3.00 6.08 -14.38
C ASP A 189 -2.95 4.63 -13.94
N THR A 190 -4.10 3.99 -13.84
CA THR A 190 -4.24 2.63 -13.28
C THR A 190 -4.48 1.56 -14.35
N ARG A 191 -4.46 1.94 -15.64
CA ARG A 191 -4.78 1.02 -16.76
C ARG A 191 -3.96 -0.26 -16.82
N ASN A 192 -2.75 -0.26 -16.22
CA ASN A 192 -1.86 -1.42 -16.19
C ASN A 192 -1.86 -2.15 -14.85
N VAL A 193 -2.65 -1.66 -13.87
CA VAL A 193 -2.69 -2.23 -12.52
C VAL A 193 -3.53 -3.50 -12.51
N THR A 194 -2.98 -4.55 -11.91
CA THR A 194 -3.65 -5.85 -11.77
C THR A 194 -3.98 -6.21 -10.32
N ASP A 195 -3.35 -5.55 -9.34
CA ASP A 195 -3.48 -5.80 -7.92
C ASP A 195 -3.74 -4.48 -7.18
N MET A 196 -4.94 -4.34 -6.61
CA MET A 196 -5.37 -3.19 -5.79
C MET A 196 -5.82 -3.61 -4.38
N ARG A 197 -5.54 -4.85 -3.96
CA ARG A 197 -5.92 -5.32 -2.61
C ARG A 197 -5.39 -4.38 -1.53
N CYS A 198 -6.19 -4.13 -0.51
CA CYS A 198 -5.86 -3.28 0.64
C CYS A 198 -5.33 -1.89 0.27
N MET A 199 -5.52 -1.38 -0.98
CA MET A 199 -4.84 -0.15 -1.43
C MET A 199 -5.08 1.04 -0.51
N PHE A 200 -6.28 1.15 0.05
CA PHE A 200 -6.70 2.18 1.01
C PHE A 200 -7.18 1.58 2.33
N GLY A 201 -7.05 0.26 2.49
CA GLY A 201 -7.55 -0.43 3.69
C GLY A 201 -7.00 0.21 4.98
N GLY A 202 -7.85 0.45 5.98
CA GLY A 202 -7.46 1.10 7.24
C GLY A 202 -7.17 2.61 7.19
N CYS A 203 -7.50 3.29 6.08
CA CYS A 203 -7.43 4.77 6.00
C CYS A 203 -8.62 5.42 6.72
N SER A 204 -8.75 5.15 8.02
CA SER A 204 -9.95 5.47 8.81
C SER A 204 -10.24 6.97 9.00
N SER A 205 -9.23 7.84 8.86
CA SER A 205 -9.42 9.30 8.94
C SER A 205 -9.71 9.96 7.60
N LEU A 206 -9.66 9.20 6.49
CA LEU A 206 -9.89 9.76 5.15
C LEU A 206 -11.38 10.06 4.98
N THR A 207 -11.71 11.34 4.76
CA THR A 207 -13.12 11.78 4.63
C THR A 207 -13.60 11.90 3.20
N LYS A 208 -12.66 11.99 2.25
CA LYS A 208 -12.92 12.06 0.81
C LYS A 208 -11.85 11.33 0.05
N LEU A 209 -12.26 10.61 -1.00
CA LEU A 209 -11.34 9.91 -1.90
C LEU A 209 -11.95 9.89 -3.30
N ASP A 210 -11.28 10.52 -4.27
CA ASP A 210 -11.72 10.51 -5.67
C ASP A 210 -10.99 9.41 -6.45
N VAL A 211 -11.69 8.31 -6.69
CA VAL A 211 -11.24 7.17 -7.54
C VAL A 211 -12.01 7.11 -8.87
N SER A 212 -12.77 8.13 -9.22
CA SER A 212 -13.63 8.17 -10.41
C SER A 212 -12.86 8.05 -11.74
N ARG A 213 -11.54 8.24 -11.71
CA ARG A 213 -10.64 8.09 -12.87
C ARG A 213 -9.87 6.78 -12.90
N PHE A 214 -10.06 5.91 -11.92
CA PHE A 214 -9.40 4.61 -11.94
C PHE A 214 -9.93 3.76 -13.09
N ASP A 215 -9.00 3.28 -13.91
CA ASP A 215 -9.25 2.23 -14.89
C ASP A 215 -8.94 0.89 -14.18
N THR A 216 -9.99 0.10 -13.95
CA THR A 216 -9.89 -1.16 -13.20
C THR A 216 -10.05 -2.41 -14.07
N GLY A 217 -10.15 -2.22 -15.40
CA GLY A 217 -10.41 -3.32 -16.33
C GLY A 217 -9.37 -4.44 -16.34
N ASN A 218 -8.14 -4.20 -15.83
CA ASN A 218 -7.11 -5.23 -15.69
C ASN A 218 -6.95 -5.74 -14.25
N VAL A 219 -7.73 -5.21 -13.29
CA VAL A 219 -7.62 -5.60 -11.88
C VAL A 219 -8.27 -6.96 -11.66
N THR A 220 -7.56 -7.85 -11.00
CA THR A 220 -8.02 -9.21 -10.67
C THR A 220 -8.28 -9.40 -9.17
N ASP A 221 -7.73 -8.53 -8.33
CA ASP A 221 -7.80 -8.63 -6.88
C ASP A 221 -8.12 -7.27 -6.27
N MET A 222 -9.30 -7.18 -5.62
CA MET A 222 -9.80 -6.01 -4.89
C MET A 222 -10.08 -6.33 -3.41
N ASP A 223 -9.54 -7.47 -2.89
CA ASP A 223 -9.68 -7.82 -1.48
C ASP A 223 -9.32 -6.63 -0.60
N SER A 224 -10.21 -6.28 0.33
CA SER A 224 -9.99 -5.25 1.36
C SER A 224 -9.62 -3.86 0.81
N MET A 225 -9.94 -3.54 -0.46
CA MET A 225 -9.47 -2.29 -1.10
C MET A 225 -9.80 -1.03 -0.29
N PHE A 226 -10.98 -0.99 0.34
CA PHE A 226 -11.47 0.11 1.18
C PHE A 226 -11.81 -0.34 2.60
N ASP A 227 -11.39 -1.53 3.02
CA ASP A 227 -11.62 -2.07 4.35
C ASP A 227 -11.24 -1.05 5.44
N GLY A 228 -12.11 -0.82 6.44
CA GLY A 228 -11.84 0.12 7.52
C GLY A 228 -11.74 1.60 7.11
N CYS A 229 -12.21 2.00 5.92
CA CYS A 229 -12.30 3.40 5.52
C CYS A 229 -13.51 4.09 6.21
N SER A 230 -13.57 4.04 7.52
CA SER A 230 -14.72 4.45 8.33
C SER A 230 -15.03 5.96 8.27
N GLY A 231 -14.05 6.79 7.87
CA GLY A 231 -14.24 8.23 7.71
C GLY A 231 -14.92 8.64 6.40
N LEU A 232 -14.96 7.78 5.38
CA LEU A 232 -15.61 8.08 4.11
C LEU A 232 -17.12 8.13 4.27
N THR A 233 -17.74 9.23 3.87
CA THR A 233 -19.21 9.40 3.86
C THR A 233 -19.82 9.14 2.48
N GLU A 234 -19.02 9.23 1.44
CA GLU A 234 -19.37 8.96 0.04
C GLU A 234 -18.16 8.39 -0.69
N LEU A 235 -18.39 7.51 -1.64
CA LEU A 235 -17.36 6.90 -2.50
C LEU A 235 -17.98 6.58 -3.86
N ASP A 236 -17.43 7.16 -4.93
CA ASP A 236 -17.89 6.89 -6.29
C ASP A 236 -17.06 5.77 -6.95
N VAL A 237 -17.62 4.58 -7.00
CA VAL A 237 -17.09 3.40 -7.69
C VAL A 237 -17.88 3.04 -8.94
N SER A 238 -18.78 3.92 -9.40
CA SER A 238 -19.71 3.67 -10.51
C SER A 238 -19.01 3.43 -11.87
N ARG A 239 -17.70 3.76 -11.95
CA ARG A 239 -16.87 3.53 -13.13
C ARG A 239 -15.96 2.31 -13.05
N PHE A 240 -15.98 1.59 -11.94
CA PHE A 240 -15.17 0.39 -11.82
C PHE A 240 -15.64 -0.68 -12.80
N ASP A 241 -14.71 -1.14 -13.62
CA ASP A 241 -14.85 -2.36 -14.41
C ASP A 241 -14.35 -3.53 -13.56
N THR A 242 -15.25 -4.41 -13.16
CA THR A 242 -14.95 -5.52 -12.25
C THR A 242 -15.00 -6.88 -12.95
N GLY A 243 -15.16 -6.91 -14.28
CA GLY A 243 -15.31 -8.14 -15.04
C GLY A 243 -14.15 -9.13 -14.95
N ASN A 244 -12.94 -8.67 -14.56
CA ASN A 244 -11.79 -9.55 -14.34
C ASN A 244 -11.50 -9.83 -12.84
N VAL A 245 -12.29 -9.27 -11.92
CA VAL A 245 -12.08 -9.43 -10.48
C VAL A 245 -12.54 -10.80 -10.01
N THR A 246 -11.70 -11.49 -9.28
CA THR A 246 -11.99 -12.81 -8.70
C THR A 246 -12.16 -12.78 -7.18
N ASP A 247 -11.61 -11.77 -6.50
CA ASP A 247 -11.68 -11.59 -5.05
C ASP A 247 -12.18 -10.19 -4.70
N MET A 248 -13.34 -10.12 -4.02
CA MET A 248 -13.95 -8.90 -3.47
C MET A 248 -14.14 -9.00 -1.95
N ARG A 249 -13.49 -9.96 -1.29
CA ARG A 249 -13.57 -10.14 0.16
C ARG A 249 -13.25 -8.83 0.87
N CYS A 250 -14.02 -8.49 1.88
CA CYS A 250 -13.84 -7.30 2.72
C CYS A 250 -13.75 -5.96 1.94
N MET A 251 -14.12 -5.89 0.64
CA MET A 251 -13.84 -4.71 -0.19
C MET A 251 -14.32 -3.40 0.44
N PHE A 252 -15.45 -3.40 1.13
CA PHE A 252 -16.04 -2.25 1.85
C PHE A 252 -16.29 -2.55 3.33
N ASN A 253 -15.67 -3.60 3.90
CA ASN A 253 -15.83 -3.95 5.30
C ASN A 253 -15.47 -2.74 6.18
N GLU A 254 -16.21 -2.53 7.29
CA GLU A 254 -15.99 -1.41 8.22
C GLU A 254 -16.03 0.01 7.60
N CYS A 255 -16.63 0.16 6.39
CA CYS A 255 -16.91 1.47 5.82
C CYS A 255 -18.12 2.12 6.54
N SER A 256 -18.04 2.27 7.85
CA SER A 256 -19.16 2.63 8.72
C SER A 256 -19.72 4.03 8.49
N GLY A 257 -18.97 4.92 7.81
CA GLY A 257 -19.40 6.27 7.44
C GLY A 257 -20.20 6.35 6.14
N LEU A 258 -20.12 5.34 5.26
CA LEU A 258 -20.78 5.35 3.96
C LEU A 258 -22.31 5.27 4.12
N THR A 259 -23.01 6.30 3.66
CA THR A 259 -24.48 6.33 3.67
C THR A 259 -25.10 5.80 2.40
N LYS A 260 -24.36 5.83 1.29
CA LYS A 260 -24.75 5.35 -0.04
C LYS A 260 -23.54 4.75 -0.74
N LEU A 261 -23.79 3.72 -1.53
CA LEU A 261 -22.78 3.08 -2.37
C LEU A 261 -23.45 2.53 -3.65
N ASP A 262 -23.01 2.98 -4.82
CA ASP A 262 -23.54 2.51 -6.10
C ASP A 262 -22.61 1.41 -6.67
N VAL A 263 -23.07 0.17 -6.57
CA VAL A 263 -22.41 -1.03 -7.11
C VAL A 263 -23.21 -1.65 -8.27
N THR A 264 -24.18 -0.91 -8.83
CA THR A 264 -25.08 -1.41 -9.89
C THR A 264 -24.37 -1.78 -11.18
N ARG A 265 -23.13 -1.32 -11.38
CA ARG A 265 -22.31 -1.63 -12.55
C ARG A 265 -21.30 -2.74 -12.32
N PHE A 266 -21.23 -3.28 -11.12
CA PHE A 266 -20.30 -4.37 -10.86
C PHE A 266 -20.70 -5.62 -11.64
N ASP A 267 -19.76 -6.12 -12.44
CA ASP A 267 -19.81 -7.46 -13.01
C ASP A 267 -19.12 -8.41 -12.01
N THR A 268 -19.91 -9.30 -11.42
CA THR A 268 -19.44 -10.24 -10.39
C THR A 268 -19.34 -11.67 -10.90
N SER A 269 -19.49 -11.88 -12.21
CA SER A 269 -19.56 -13.22 -12.82
C SER A 269 -18.30 -14.07 -12.62
N ASN A 270 -17.13 -13.43 -12.38
CA ASN A 270 -15.86 -14.10 -12.11
C ASN A 270 -15.49 -14.15 -10.61
N VAL A 271 -16.31 -13.54 -9.73
CA VAL A 271 -16.00 -13.44 -8.31
C VAL A 271 -16.25 -14.77 -7.61
N THR A 272 -15.30 -15.19 -6.80
CA THR A 272 -15.36 -16.44 -6.01
C THR A 272 -15.49 -16.20 -4.52
N ASP A 273 -15.04 -15.04 -4.02
CA ASP A 273 -15.13 -14.67 -2.59
C ASP A 273 -15.76 -13.28 -2.44
N MET A 274 -16.87 -13.21 -1.68
CA MET A 274 -17.58 -12.00 -1.28
C MET A 274 -17.75 -11.94 0.26
N GLY A 275 -16.99 -12.74 1.00
CA GLY A 275 -17.05 -12.75 2.46
C GLY A 275 -16.77 -11.36 3.03
N TRP A 276 -17.61 -10.92 3.98
CA TRP A 276 -17.51 -9.60 4.64
C TRP A 276 -17.56 -8.39 3.69
N MET A 277 -17.93 -8.54 2.43
CA MET A 277 -17.80 -7.47 1.43
C MET A 277 -18.40 -6.13 1.89
N PHE A 278 -19.52 -6.13 2.60
CA PHE A 278 -20.20 -4.94 3.14
C PHE A 278 -20.37 -4.99 4.67
N ALA A 279 -19.69 -5.92 5.36
CA ALA A 279 -19.84 -6.03 6.80
C ALA A 279 -19.49 -4.71 7.51
N GLU A 280 -20.19 -4.41 8.59
CA GLU A 280 -20.02 -3.19 9.40
C GLU A 280 -20.20 -1.85 8.62
N CYS A 281 -20.85 -1.87 7.44
CA CYS A 281 -21.34 -0.68 6.76
C CYS A 281 -22.58 -0.13 7.49
N SER A 282 -22.39 0.29 8.75
CA SER A 282 -23.48 0.55 9.68
C SER A 282 -24.34 1.78 9.34
N ALA A 283 -23.85 2.71 8.53
CA ALA A 283 -24.60 3.89 8.07
C ALA A 283 -25.30 3.67 6.71
N LEU A 284 -25.04 2.54 6.02
CA LEU A 284 -25.57 2.28 4.69
C LEU A 284 -27.07 1.98 4.77
N THR A 285 -27.91 2.82 4.15
CA THR A 285 -29.37 2.73 4.25
C THR A 285 -30.01 1.95 3.12
N GLU A 286 -29.35 1.86 1.98
CA GLU A 286 -29.83 1.17 0.77
C GLU A 286 -28.63 0.61 -0.01
N LEU A 287 -28.83 -0.54 -0.64
CA LEU A 287 -27.83 -1.18 -1.50
C LEU A 287 -28.54 -1.94 -2.63
N CYS A 288 -28.25 -1.57 -3.89
CA CYS A 288 -28.84 -2.23 -5.06
C CYS A 288 -27.81 -3.20 -5.66
N MET A 289 -28.15 -4.49 -5.66
CA MET A 289 -27.31 -5.59 -6.16
C MET A 289 -28.05 -6.47 -7.19
N THR A 290 -29.04 -5.91 -7.87
CA THR A 290 -29.87 -6.68 -8.80
C THR A 290 -29.12 -7.28 -9.99
N ASN A 291 -27.90 -6.78 -10.26
CA ASN A 291 -27.02 -7.25 -11.34
C ASN A 291 -25.92 -8.22 -10.86
N PHE A 292 -25.87 -8.53 -9.55
CA PHE A 292 -24.87 -9.46 -9.06
C PHE A 292 -25.14 -10.87 -9.57
N ASP A 293 -24.16 -11.43 -10.26
CA ASP A 293 -24.08 -12.85 -10.58
C ASP A 293 -23.22 -13.54 -9.52
N THR A 294 -23.80 -14.38 -8.72
CA THR A 294 -23.12 -15.10 -7.63
C THR A 294 -22.91 -16.57 -7.93
N SER A 295 -23.12 -16.98 -9.18
CA SER A 295 -23.06 -18.39 -9.59
C SER A 295 -21.69 -19.05 -9.37
N ASN A 296 -20.59 -18.26 -9.32
CA ASN A 296 -19.23 -18.73 -9.05
C ASN A 296 -18.78 -18.49 -7.60
N VAL A 297 -19.60 -17.83 -6.77
CA VAL A 297 -19.22 -17.50 -5.40
C VAL A 297 -19.26 -18.72 -4.50
N THR A 298 -18.21 -18.89 -3.72
CA THR A 298 -18.07 -19.99 -2.74
C THR A 298 -18.16 -19.52 -1.30
N ASP A 299 -17.85 -18.24 -1.05
CA ASP A 299 -17.88 -17.64 0.29
C ASP A 299 -18.70 -16.34 0.31
N MET A 300 -19.75 -16.31 1.13
CA MET A 300 -20.61 -15.16 1.42
C MET A 300 -20.75 -14.91 2.93
N ARG A 301 -19.88 -15.55 3.75
CA ARG A 301 -19.97 -15.39 5.21
C ARG A 301 -19.91 -13.92 5.59
N CYS A 302 -20.75 -13.53 6.55
CA CYS A 302 -20.78 -12.18 7.12
C CYS A 302 -20.95 -11.04 6.09
N MET A 303 -21.43 -11.32 4.87
CA MET A 303 -21.42 -10.33 3.76
C MET A 303 -22.08 -8.99 4.14
N PHE A 304 -23.15 -9.02 4.95
CA PHE A 304 -23.88 -7.84 5.45
C PHE A 304 -23.89 -7.75 6.98
N ASN A 305 -23.02 -8.50 7.66
CA ASN A 305 -22.96 -8.49 9.12
C ASN A 305 -22.90 -7.06 9.67
N LYS A 306 -23.72 -6.71 10.67
CA LYS A 306 -23.81 -5.39 11.28
C LYS A 306 -24.14 -4.21 10.34
N CYS A 307 -24.75 -4.44 9.19
CA CYS A 307 -25.34 -3.40 8.37
C CYS A 307 -26.60 -2.84 9.04
N SER A 308 -26.44 -2.17 10.18
CA SER A 308 -27.53 -1.85 11.10
C SER A 308 -28.54 -0.84 10.57
N ALA A 309 -28.21 -0.03 9.55
CA ALA A 309 -29.12 0.95 8.94
C ALA A 309 -29.87 0.40 7.71
N LEU A 310 -29.45 -0.73 7.12
CA LEU A 310 -30.15 -1.35 5.98
C LEU A 310 -31.55 -1.79 6.37
N LYS A 311 -32.55 -1.40 5.56
CA LYS A 311 -33.96 -1.71 5.83
C LYS A 311 -34.47 -2.88 5.02
N GLU A 312 -34.01 -3.01 3.80
CA GLU A 312 -34.41 -4.08 2.89
C GLU A 312 -33.27 -4.42 1.93
N LEU A 313 -33.23 -5.67 1.47
CA LEU A 313 -32.29 -6.18 0.49
C LEU A 313 -33.01 -7.00 -0.56
N ASP A 314 -32.73 -6.70 -1.83
CA ASP A 314 -33.19 -7.50 -2.97
C ASP A 314 -32.05 -8.40 -3.46
N LEU A 315 -32.12 -9.66 -3.10
CA LEU A 315 -31.15 -10.71 -3.41
C LEU A 315 -31.75 -11.77 -4.38
N ARG A 316 -32.75 -11.40 -5.18
CA ARG A 316 -33.39 -12.33 -6.12
C ARG A 316 -32.47 -12.79 -7.25
N SER A 317 -31.38 -12.03 -7.52
CA SER A 317 -30.33 -12.41 -8.45
C SER A 317 -29.32 -13.41 -7.87
N PHE A 318 -29.30 -13.61 -6.55
CA PHE A 318 -28.29 -14.44 -5.91
C PHE A 318 -28.57 -15.93 -6.15
N ASP A 319 -27.52 -16.65 -6.50
CA ASP A 319 -27.47 -18.11 -6.66
C ASP A 319 -26.46 -18.68 -5.65
N THR A 320 -26.93 -19.43 -4.67
CA THR A 320 -26.08 -19.99 -3.63
C THR A 320 -25.65 -21.44 -3.87
N ARG A 321 -25.92 -22.03 -5.02
CA ARG A 321 -25.65 -23.45 -5.29
C ARG A 321 -24.19 -23.85 -5.06
N ASN A 322 -23.23 -22.94 -5.36
CA ASN A 322 -21.81 -23.16 -5.15
C ASN A 322 -21.29 -22.60 -3.82
N VAL A 323 -22.13 -21.91 -3.03
CA VAL A 323 -21.71 -21.29 -1.78
C VAL A 323 -21.54 -22.37 -0.70
N THR A 324 -20.34 -22.43 -0.13
CA THR A 324 -20.00 -23.33 0.98
C THR A 324 -20.03 -22.64 2.33
N LEU A 325 -19.77 -21.34 2.36
CA LEU A 325 -19.73 -20.52 3.57
C LEU A 325 -20.74 -19.37 3.46
N ILE A 326 -21.82 -19.41 4.27
CA ILE A 326 -22.90 -18.41 4.25
C ILE A 326 -23.29 -17.92 5.67
N ASN A 327 -22.60 -18.41 6.69
CA ASN A 327 -22.94 -18.11 8.08
C ASN A 327 -22.85 -16.63 8.41
N ASN A 328 -23.70 -16.16 9.33
CA ASN A 328 -23.72 -14.78 9.85
C ASN A 328 -23.93 -13.70 8.78
N MET A 329 -24.52 -14.06 7.63
CA MET A 329 -24.65 -13.14 6.49
C MET A 329 -25.40 -11.85 6.86
N PHE A 330 -26.39 -11.91 7.76
CA PHE A 330 -27.23 -10.79 8.20
C PHE A 330 -27.19 -10.55 9.70
N SER A 331 -26.23 -11.15 10.42
CA SER A 331 -26.15 -10.98 11.88
C SER A 331 -26.04 -9.50 12.24
N ASP A 332 -26.78 -9.06 13.27
CA ASP A 332 -26.79 -7.68 13.77
C ASP A 332 -27.28 -6.61 12.77
N CYS A 333 -28.02 -7.00 11.71
CA CYS A 333 -28.73 -6.08 10.81
C CYS A 333 -30.02 -5.56 11.48
N SER A 334 -29.91 -4.76 12.52
CA SER A 334 -31.03 -4.42 13.44
C SER A 334 -32.21 -3.67 12.81
N SER A 335 -32.01 -2.99 11.68
CA SER A 335 -33.07 -2.29 10.94
C SER A 335 -33.65 -3.08 9.78
N LEU A 336 -33.09 -4.27 9.47
CA LEU A 336 -33.49 -5.07 8.33
C LEU A 336 -34.86 -5.72 8.56
N THR A 337 -35.84 -5.32 7.77
CA THR A 337 -37.25 -5.78 7.89
C THR A 337 -37.68 -6.69 6.75
N ALA A 338 -36.96 -6.66 5.61
CA ALA A 338 -37.28 -7.48 4.45
C ALA A 338 -36.05 -7.94 3.67
N ILE A 339 -36.02 -9.21 3.30
CA ILE A 339 -35.06 -9.77 2.34
C ILE A 339 -35.89 -10.43 1.24
N TYR A 340 -35.67 -10.02 0.00
CA TYR A 340 -36.30 -10.65 -1.16
C TYR A 340 -35.31 -11.62 -1.79
N SER A 341 -35.59 -12.89 -1.79
CA SER A 341 -34.76 -13.94 -2.36
C SER A 341 -35.56 -15.04 -3.02
N ASN A 342 -35.02 -15.60 -4.11
CA ASN A 342 -35.53 -16.83 -4.74
C ASN A 342 -34.81 -18.08 -4.18
N ASP A 343 -33.84 -17.92 -3.30
CA ASP A 343 -33.02 -18.99 -2.73
C ASP A 343 -33.40 -19.23 -1.24
N GLU A 344 -33.87 -20.45 -0.94
CA GLU A 344 -34.31 -20.83 0.41
C GLU A 344 -33.16 -20.76 1.44
N ARG A 345 -31.89 -20.93 1.02
CA ARG A 345 -30.74 -20.88 1.93
C ARG A 345 -30.54 -19.49 2.49
N ILE A 346 -30.82 -18.45 1.71
CA ILE A 346 -30.73 -17.04 2.14
C ILE A 346 -31.79 -16.74 3.19
N GLY A 347 -33.02 -17.23 2.99
CA GLY A 347 -34.13 -17.01 3.94
C GLY A 347 -33.96 -17.72 5.28
N ASN A 348 -33.06 -18.69 5.39
CA ASN A 348 -32.81 -19.50 6.58
C ASN A 348 -31.44 -19.20 7.24
N THR A 349 -30.73 -18.16 6.81
CA THR A 349 -29.47 -17.76 7.47
C THR A 349 -29.78 -17.05 8.79
N PRO A 350 -29.26 -17.54 9.93
CA PRO A 350 -29.50 -16.96 11.25
C PRO A 350 -28.79 -15.61 11.38
#